data_73338faf4552557cefaca2cf7aad44da
#
_entry.id   73338faf4552557cefaca2cf7aad44da
#
_cell.length_a   1.000
_cell.length_b   1.000
_cell.length_c   1.000
_cell.angle_alpha   90.00
_cell.angle_beta   90.00
_cell.angle_gamma   90.00
#
_symmetry.space_group_name_H-M   'P 1'
#
loop_
_entity.id
_entity.type
_entity.pdbx_description
1 polymer ?
#
loop_
_entity_poly.entity_id
_entity_poly.type
_entity_poly.pdbx_seq_one_letter_code
_entity_poly.pdbx_strand_id
1 'polypeptide(L)'
;MNLLTYLAEMEETLNLFEQPNRTTALKQLANFVPKAGLSYTSKRNYDFGPANHNYVSQLSPFIRRRVLSETEVLSSVLKKHGLSSSEKFVQEVFWRTYWKGWLEMRPSVWSEYQSDLKRLEDQIMTQSGLRRSWEMACEGNTEIDCFDFWAKELKETGYLHNHSRMWFASIWIFTLNLPWQLGADFFLRHLLDGDPASNTLSWKWVAGLQTQGKTYLARKDNICKFTNNRFAPNGLSNSAPALSGIPHPSLSSFCLLYTSDAAD
;
A
#
# COMPACT_ATOMS: atom_id res chain seq x y z
N MET A 1 11.75 24.07 7.41
CA MET A 1 10.31 24.10 7.75
C MET A 1 10.22 24.32 9.26
N ASN A 2 9.42 25.27 9.74
CA ASN A 2 9.28 25.57 11.17
C ASN A 2 8.37 24.48 11.82
N LEU A 3 8.62 24.12 13.08
CA LEU A 3 7.85 23.13 13.84
C LEU A 3 6.34 23.45 13.85
N LEU A 4 5.98 24.72 13.95
CA LEU A 4 4.58 25.18 13.91
C LEU A 4 3.92 24.93 12.55
N THR A 5 4.64 25.12 11.45
CA THR A 5 4.15 24.80 10.10
C THR A 5 4.00 23.29 9.93
N TYR A 6 4.94 22.49 10.45
CA TYR A 6 4.86 21.05 10.45
C TYR A 6 3.66 20.52 11.26
N LEU A 7 3.42 21.06 12.45
CA LEU A 7 2.28 20.67 13.29
C LEU A 7 0.95 21.06 12.67
N ALA A 8 0.85 22.25 12.06
CA ALA A 8 -0.37 22.70 11.38
C ALA A 8 -0.68 21.84 10.14
N GLU A 9 0.32 21.45 9.37
CA GLU A 9 0.17 20.57 8.21
C GLU A 9 -0.17 19.13 8.63
N MET A 10 0.36 18.64 9.76
CA MET A 10 -0.06 17.38 10.37
C MET A 10 -1.53 17.45 10.84
N GLU A 11 -1.94 18.53 11.48
CA GLU A 11 -3.32 18.75 11.91
C GLU A 11 -4.29 18.78 10.72
N GLU A 12 -3.90 19.39 9.60
CA GLU A 12 -4.70 19.38 8.37
C GLU A 12 -4.81 17.99 7.75
N THR A 13 -3.76 17.18 7.79
CA THR A 13 -3.76 15.79 7.30
C THR A 13 -4.57 14.87 8.22
N LEU A 14 -4.46 15.02 9.53
CA LEU A 14 -5.28 14.30 10.50
C LEU A 14 -6.77 14.67 10.35
N ASN A 15 -7.08 15.96 10.20
CA ASN A 15 -8.44 16.44 9.96
C ASN A 15 -9.09 15.87 8.69
N LEU A 16 -8.31 15.53 7.66
CA LEU A 16 -8.86 14.92 6.44
C LEU A 16 -9.58 13.60 6.72
N PHE A 17 -9.07 12.82 7.68
CA PHE A 17 -9.61 11.50 8.03
C PHE A 17 -10.48 11.52 9.30
N GLU A 18 -10.44 12.58 10.10
CA GLU A 18 -11.31 12.78 11.27
C GLU A 18 -12.77 12.98 10.87
N GLN A 19 -13.03 13.58 9.70
CA GLN A 19 -14.37 13.74 9.15
C GLN A 19 -14.50 13.05 7.79
N PRO A 20 -14.56 11.71 7.73
CA PRO A 20 -14.55 10.94 6.50
C PRO A 20 -15.92 10.98 5.80
N ASN A 21 -16.38 12.16 5.42
CA ASN A 21 -17.64 12.37 4.72
C ASN A 21 -17.42 12.70 3.23
N ARG A 22 -18.53 12.74 2.47
CA ARG A 22 -18.50 13.02 1.04
C ARG A 22 -18.01 14.42 0.70
N THR A 23 -18.34 15.40 1.52
CA THR A 23 -17.89 16.79 1.31
C THR A 23 -16.37 16.90 1.40
N THR A 24 -15.77 16.30 2.42
CA THR A 24 -14.32 16.22 2.57
C THR A 24 -13.67 15.48 1.41
N ALA A 25 -14.25 14.37 0.99
CA ALA A 25 -13.75 13.58 -0.14
C ALA A 25 -13.77 14.37 -1.47
N LEU A 26 -14.84 15.12 -1.74
CA LEU A 26 -14.95 15.96 -2.93
C LEU A 26 -13.99 17.15 -2.88
N LYS A 27 -13.77 17.75 -1.71
CA LYS A 27 -12.77 18.81 -1.51
C LYS A 27 -11.37 18.28 -1.81
N GLN A 28 -11.04 17.11 -1.27
CA GLN A 28 -9.75 16.45 -1.54
C GLN A 28 -9.56 16.13 -3.03
N LEU A 29 -10.60 15.61 -3.71
CA LEU A 29 -10.57 15.38 -5.14
C LEU A 29 -10.33 16.68 -5.91
N ALA A 30 -11.05 17.75 -5.59
CA ALA A 30 -10.90 19.04 -6.24
C ALA A 30 -9.47 19.61 -6.07
N ASN A 31 -8.88 19.48 -4.88
CA ASN A 31 -7.52 19.90 -4.59
C ASN A 31 -6.46 19.07 -5.36
N PHE A 32 -6.73 17.80 -5.60
CA PHE A 32 -5.81 16.91 -6.31
C PHE A 32 -5.92 17.00 -7.84
N VAL A 33 -7.13 17.19 -8.39
CA VAL A 33 -7.37 17.19 -9.86
C VAL A 33 -6.37 18.06 -10.62
N PRO A 34 -5.99 19.29 -10.21
CA PRO A 34 -4.99 20.09 -10.93
C PRO A 34 -3.61 19.42 -11.03
N LYS A 35 -3.28 18.52 -10.13
CA LYS A 35 -1.98 17.85 -10.03
C LYS A 35 -1.95 16.47 -10.71
N ALA A 36 -3.11 15.91 -11.09
CA ALA A 36 -3.27 14.53 -11.56
C ALA A 36 -2.62 14.20 -12.92
N GLY A 37 -2.11 15.20 -13.64
CA GLY A 37 -1.42 15.05 -14.91
C GLY A 37 0.09 14.81 -14.76
N LEU A 38 0.89 15.58 -15.51
CA LEU A 38 2.35 15.46 -15.55
C LEU A 38 3.01 15.68 -14.17
N SER A 39 2.44 16.53 -13.32
CA SER A 39 2.94 16.73 -11.96
C SER A 39 2.87 15.44 -11.14
N TYR A 40 1.76 14.72 -11.21
CA TYR A 40 1.63 13.39 -10.59
C TYR A 40 2.64 12.40 -11.18
N THR A 41 2.71 12.31 -12.51
CA THR A 41 3.61 11.39 -13.21
C THR A 41 5.06 11.55 -12.77
N SER A 42 5.54 12.80 -12.61
CA SER A 42 6.92 13.09 -12.25
C SER A 42 7.24 12.93 -10.76
N LYS A 43 6.26 13.14 -9.87
CA LYS A 43 6.50 13.24 -8.43
C LYS A 43 5.79 12.16 -7.58
N ARG A 44 4.94 11.34 -8.18
CA ARG A 44 4.15 10.32 -7.46
C ARG A 44 4.98 9.32 -6.65
N ASN A 45 6.25 9.15 -6.99
CA ASN A 45 7.14 8.22 -6.29
C ASN A 45 7.85 8.84 -5.09
N TYR A 46 7.79 10.18 -4.92
CA TYR A 46 8.44 10.84 -3.81
C TYR A 46 7.57 10.83 -2.56
N ASP A 47 8.12 10.29 -1.47
CA ASP A 47 7.59 10.40 -0.12
C ASP A 47 8.27 11.56 0.60
N PHE A 48 7.57 12.68 0.71
CA PHE A 48 8.05 13.87 1.42
C PHE A 48 7.69 13.88 2.92
N GLY A 49 7.06 12.82 3.42
CA GLY A 49 6.60 12.69 4.78
C GLY A 49 5.12 13.01 4.98
N PRO A 50 4.56 12.67 6.16
CA PRO A 50 3.12 12.69 6.41
C PRO A 50 2.45 14.04 6.17
N ALA A 51 3.14 15.15 6.44
CA ALA A 51 2.61 16.50 6.18
C ALA A 51 2.68 16.94 4.71
N ASN A 52 3.37 16.20 3.84
CA ASN A 52 3.72 16.66 2.48
C ASN A 52 3.32 15.69 1.37
N HIS A 53 2.21 14.97 1.51
CA HIS A 53 1.69 14.08 0.45
C HIS A 53 1.01 14.83 -0.70
N ASN A 54 1.51 16.02 -1.05
CA ASN A 54 0.91 16.96 -2.00
C ASN A 54 0.84 16.48 -3.45
N TYR A 55 1.60 15.43 -3.82
CA TYR A 55 1.68 14.91 -5.19
C TYR A 55 0.96 13.58 -5.39
N VAL A 56 0.31 13.07 -4.34
CA VAL A 56 -0.57 11.89 -4.40
C VAL A 56 -1.97 12.27 -3.95
N SER A 57 -2.97 11.50 -4.37
CA SER A 57 -4.37 11.91 -4.19
C SER A 57 -4.88 11.78 -2.77
N GLN A 58 -4.35 10.85 -1.99
CA GLN A 58 -4.88 10.43 -0.69
C GLN A 58 -6.39 10.08 -0.71
N LEU A 59 -6.91 9.71 -1.88
CA LEU A 59 -8.33 9.37 -2.07
C LEU A 59 -8.65 7.92 -1.76
N SER A 60 -7.63 7.07 -1.56
CA SER A 60 -7.80 5.63 -1.37
C SER A 60 -8.74 5.25 -0.21
N PRO A 61 -8.74 5.92 0.97
CA PRO A 61 -9.70 5.63 2.03
C PRO A 61 -11.16 5.90 1.61
N PHE A 62 -11.40 7.00 0.90
CA PHE A 62 -12.73 7.37 0.44
C PHE A 62 -13.25 6.42 -0.65
N ILE A 63 -12.39 6.04 -1.59
CA ILE A 63 -12.72 5.06 -2.63
C ILE A 63 -12.96 3.69 -2.00
N ARG A 64 -12.11 3.28 -1.04
CA ARG A 64 -12.26 2.01 -0.32
C ARG A 64 -13.63 1.89 0.36
N ARG A 65 -14.12 2.98 0.94
CA ARG A 65 -15.40 3.05 1.65
C ARG A 65 -16.58 3.44 0.75
N ARG A 66 -16.39 3.53 -0.56
CA ARG A 66 -17.42 3.92 -1.54
C ARG A 66 -18.03 5.31 -1.31
N VAL A 67 -17.30 6.19 -0.61
CA VAL A 67 -17.66 7.61 -0.47
C VAL A 67 -17.48 8.35 -1.80
N LEU A 68 -16.44 7.95 -2.57
CA LEU A 68 -16.24 8.30 -3.97
C LEU A 68 -16.12 7.02 -4.81
N SER A 69 -16.67 7.04 -6.00
CA SER A 69 -16.47 5.97 -6.99
C SER A 69 -15.22 6.22 -7.83
N GLU A 70 -14.63 5.17 -8.35
CA GLU A 70 -13.53 5.24 -9.31
C GLU A 70 -13.95 6.07 -10.54
N THR A 71 -15.20 5.91 -11.00
CA THR A 71 -15.75 6.65 -12.16
C THR A 71 -15.80 8.15 -11.91
N GLU A 72 -16.24 8.60 -10.72
CA GLU A 72 -16.27 10.02 -10.38
C GLU A 72 -14.86 10.63 -10.38
N VAL A 73 -13.89 9.91 -9.79
CA VAL A 73 -12.50 10.35 -9.74
C VAL A 73 -11.90 10.44 -11.13
N LEU A 74 -12.05 9.39 -11.94
CA LEU A 74 -11.52 9.35 -13.30
C LEU A 74 -12.19 10.41 -14.20
N SER A 75 -13.51 10.58 -14.13
CA SER A 75 -14.22 11.60 -14.89
C SER A 75 -13.72 13.02 -14.58
N SER A 76 -13.48 13.31 -13.28
CA SER A 76 -12.97 14.61 -12.85
C SER A 76 -11.56 14.89 -13.38
N VAL A 77 -10.68 13.89 -13.35
CA VAL A 77 -9.31 14.00 -13.82
C VAL A 77 -9.25 14.10 -15.34
N LEU A 78 -10.00 13.25 -16.07
CA LEU A 78 -10.00 13.22 -17.54
C LEU A 78 -10.59 14.48 -18.17
N LYS A 79 -11.57 15.10 -17.51
CA LYS A 79 -12.12 16.41 -17.93
C LYS A 79 -11.06 17.51 -17.88
N LYS A 80 -10.12 17.46 -16.92
CA LYS A 80 -9.09 18.48 -16.73
C LYS A 80 -7.85 18.24 -17.59
N HIS A 81 -7.39 16.98 -17.66
CA HIS A 81 -6.06 16.65 -18.21
C HIS A 81 -6.10 15.87 -19.53
N GLY A 82 -7.21 15.20 -19.85
CA GLY A 82 -7.25 14.19 -20.90
C GLY A 82 -6.44 12.93 -20.52
N LEU A 83 -6.55 11.88 -21.33
CA LEU A 83 -5.94 10.56 -21.03
C LEU A 83 -4.41 10.62 -21.10
N SER A 84 -3.84 11.21 -22.14
CA SER A 84 -2.39 11.19 -22.40
C SER A 84 -1.55 11.74 -21.24
N SER A 85 -1.98 12.85 -20.63
CA SER A 85 -1.22 13.48 -19.53
C SER A 85 -1.53 12.90 -18.16
N SER A 86 -2.66 12.21 -17.99
CA SER A 86 -3.10 11.59 -16.75
C SER A 86 -3.00 10.06 -16.73
N GLU A 87 -2.46 9.45 -17.75
CA GLU A 87 -2.39 7.99 -17.93
C GLU A 87 -1.89 7.26 -16.69
N LYS A 88 -0.82 7.76 -16.06
CA LYS A 88 -0.25 7.14 -14.85
C LYS A 88 -1.21 7.12 -13.68
N PHE A 89 -1.98 8.20 -13.49
CA PHE A 89 -3.00 8.22 -12.44
C PHE A 89 -4.17 7.28 -12.76
N VAL A 90 -4.63 7.28 -14.01
CA VAL A 90 -5.68 6.38 -14.49
C VAL A 90 -5.29 4.92 -14.25
N GLN A 91 -4.06 4.53 -14.61
CA GLN A 91 -3.54 3.19 -14.36
C GLN A 91 -3.59 2.81 -12.87
N GLU A 92 -3.20 3.70 -11.96
CA GLU A 92 -3.22 3.41 -10.52
C GLU A 92 -4.65 3.19 -9.98
N VAL A 93 -5.64 3.93 -10.51
CA VAL A 93 -7.04 3.69 -10.15
C VAL A 93 -7.52 2.33 -10.67
N PHE A 94 -7.14 1.95 -11.89
CA PHE A 94 -7.49 0.65 -12.46
C PHE A 94 -6.80 -0.53 -11.77
N TRP A 95 -5.58 -0.38 -11.25
CA TRP A 95 -4.93 -1.44 -10.48
C TRP A 95 -5.78 -1.91 -9.31
N ARG A 96 -6.49 -0.99 -8.65
CA ARG A 96 -7.41 -1.35 -7.56
C ARG A 96 -8.52 -2.28 -8.04
N THR A 97 -9.17 -1.95 -9.14
CA THR A 97 -10.22 -2.78 -9.73
C THR A 97 -9.67 -4.13 -10.18
N TYR A 98 -8.51 -4.11 -10.82
CA TYR A 98 -7.81 -5.32 -11.27
C TYR A 98 -7.53 -6.28 -10.11
N TRP A 99 -6.95 -5.81 -9.00
CA TRP A 99 -6.65 -6.66 -7.86
C TRP A 99 -7.90 -7.28 -7.24
N LYS A 100 -8.99 -6.55 -7.16
CA LYS A 100 -10.25 -7.07 -6.66
C LYS A 100 -10.78 -8.20 -7.53
N GLY A 101 -10.94 -7.96 -8.83
CA GLY A 101 -11.40 -8.97 -9.76
C GLY A 101 -10.45 -10.19 -9.80
N TRP A 102 -9.13 -9.96 -9.72
CA TRP A 102 -8.17 -11.04 -9.69
C TRP A 102 -8.36 -11.95 -8.47
N LEU A 103 -8.56 -11.39 -7.28
CA LEU A 103 -8.77 -12.17 -6.05
C LEU A 103 -10.15 -12.84 -6.01
N GLU A 104 -11.19 -12.15 -6.50
CA GLU A 104 -12.54 -12.71 -6.62
C GLU A 104 -12.56 -13.98 -7.48
N MET A 105 -11.77 -13.99 -8.56
CA MET A 105 -11.61 -15.17 -9.43
C MET A 105 -10.72 -16.26 -8.81
N ARG A 106 -10.05 -16.01 -7.68
CA ARG A 106 -9.12 -16.93 -7.02
C ARG A 106 -9.31 -16.90 -5.50
N PRO A 107 -10.50 -17.26 -5.00
CA PRO A 107 -10.83 -17.13 -3.57
C PRO A 107 -9.93 -17.98 -2.65
N SER A 108 -9.37 -19.07 -3.16
CA SER A 108 -8.43 -19.91 -2.40
C SER A 108 -7.19 -19.13 -1.93
N VAL A 109 -6.73 -18.15 -2.69
CA VAL A 109 -5.57 -17.31 -2.31
C VAL A 109 -5.85 -16.54 -1.03
N TRP A 110 -7.09 -16.07 -0.84
CA TRP A 110 -7.49 -15.41 0.39
C TRP A 110 -7.64 -16.40 1.54
N SER A 111 -8.25 -17.56 1.29
CA SER A 111 -8.43 -18.62 2.30
C SER A 111 -7.09 -19.17 2.78
N GLU A 112 -6.13 -19.36 1.90
CA GLU A 112 -4.76 -19.76 2.22
C GLU A 112 -4.06 -18.70 3.10
N TYR A 113 -4.16 -17.43 2.73
CA TYR A 113 -3.63 -16.33 3.53
C TYR A 113 -4.19 -16.33 4.96
N GLN A 114 -5.51 -16.48 5.11
CA GLN A 114 -6.17 -16.52 6.42
C GLN A 114 -5.74 -17.75 7.24
N SER A 115 -5.63 -18.92 6.61
CA SER A 115 -5.16 -20.13 7.27
C SER A 115 -3.71 -20.02 7.74
N ASP A 116 -2.85 -19.47 6.89
CA ASP A 116 -1.44 -19.22 7.24
C ASP A 116 -1.32 -18.20 8.37
N LEU A 117 -2.11 -17.13 8.32
CA LEU A 117 -2.09 -16.09 9.35
C LEU A 117 -2.46 -16.68 10.71
N LYS A 118 -3.52 -17.47 10.78
CA LYS A 118 -3.93 -18.13 12.03
C LYS A 118 -2.82 -19.02 12.59
N ARG A 119 -2.18 -19.83 11.73
CA ARG A 119 -1.06 -20.68 12.15
C ARG A 119 0.13 -19.85 12.66
N LEU A 120 0.41 -18.69 12.05
CA LEU A 120 1.47 -17.77 12.48
C LEU A 120 1.13 -17.08 13.80
N GLU A 121 -0.13 -16.71 14.02
CA GLU A 121 -0.60 -16.20 15.32
C GLU A 121 -0.36 -17.21 16.45
N ASP A 122 -0.67 -18.50 16.22
CA ASP A 122 -0.35 -19.57 17.17
C ASP A 122 1.17 -19.70 17.39
N GLN A 123 1.99 -19.54 16.35
CA GLN A 123 3.45 -19.55 16.49
C GLN A 123 3.98 -18.35 17.29
N ILE A 124 3.45 -17.17 17.12
CA ILE A 124 3.78 -15.99 17.93
C ILE A 124 3.51 -16.25 19.41
N MET A 125 2.43 -16.95 19.74
CA MET A 125 2.09 -17.28 21.13
C MET A 125 3.08 -18.27 21.76
N THR A 126 3.69 -19.15 20.97
CA THR A 126 4.55 -20.24 21.45
C THR A 126 6.04 -20.02 21.23
N GLN A 127 6.43 -19.18 20.26
CA GLN A 127 7.83 -18.92 19.87
C GLN A 127 8.25 -17.51 20.29
N SER A 128 8.92 -17.39 21.45
CA SER A 128 9.32 -16.08 22.01
C SER A 128 10.22 -15.25 21.09
N GLY A 129 11.10 -15.88 20.32
CA GLY A 129 11.96 -15.19 19.35
C GLY A 129 11.19 -14.53 18.22
N LEU A 130 10.27 -15.28 17.58
CA LEU A 130 9.39 -14.76 16.54
C LEU A 130 8.51 -13.62 17.08
N ARG A 131 7.90 -13.83 18.24
CA ARG A 131 7.08 -12.82 18.90
C ARG A 131 7.84 -11.52 19.11
N ARG A 132 9.04 -11.59 19.71
CA ARG A 132 9.86 -10.42 19.98
C ARG A 132 10.21 -9.65 18.70
N SER A 133 10.64 -10.34 17.66
CA SER A 133 10.98 -9.71 16.38
C SER A 133 9.77 -9.05 15.72
N TRP A 134 8.61 -9.71 15.77
CA TRP A 134 7.36 -9.17 15.27
C TRP A 134 6.89 -7.94 16.06
N GLU A 135 6.92 -7.98 17.40
CA GLU A 135 6.58 -6.85 18.27
C GLU A 135 7.50 -5.65 17.98
N MET A 136 8.82 -5.86 17.90
CA MET A 136 9.78 -4.80 17.56
C MET A 136 9.47 -4.16 16.20
N ALA A 137 9.12 -4.96 15.20
CA ALA A 137 8.75 -4.47 13.88
C ALA A 137 7.43 -3.66 13.91
N CYS A 138 6.41 -4.15 14.60
CA CYS A 138 5.12 -3.46 14.73
C CYS A 138 5.23 -2.15 15.53
N GLU A 139 6.16 -2.08 16.49
CA GLU A 139 6.38 -0.89 17.31
C GLU A 139 7.33 0.13 16.67
N GLY A 140 8.04 -0.26 15.61
CA GLY A 140 9.06 0.57 14.99
C GLY A 140 10.28 0.75 15.89
N ASN A 141 10.84 -0.37 16.35
CA ASN A 141 12.01 -0.46 17.24
C ASN A 141 13.04 -1.45 16.67
N THR A 142 13.26 -1.41 15.35
CA THR A 142 14.12 -2.36 14.62
C THR A 142 15.53 -1.83 14.39
N GLU A 143 15.82 -0.58 14.79
CA GLU A 143 17.07 0.15 14.51
C GLU A 143 17.28 0.49 13.01
N ILE A 144 16.25 0.29 12.17
CA ILE A 144 16.24 0.75 10.79
C ILE A 144 15.40 2.03 10.74
N ASP A 145 16.04 3.18 10.68
CA ASP A 145 15.45 4.51 10.85
C ASP A 145 14.18 4.76 10.01
N CYS A 146 14.25 4.47 8.73
CA CYS A 146 13.11 4.65 7.83
C CYS A 146 11.96 3.68 8.12
N PHE A 147 12.26 2.42 8.45
CA PHE A 147 11.26 1.42 8.77
C PHE A 147 10.52 1.77 10.06
N ASP A 148 11.26 2.14 11.09
CA ASP A 148 10.74 2.52 12.40
C ASP A 148 9.87 3.77 12.30
N PHE A 149 10.29 4.74 11.48
CA PHE A 149 9.49 5.92 11.17
C PHE A 149 8.16 5.54 10.50
N TRP A 150 8.18 4.70 9.45
CA TRP A 150 6.96 4.32 8.74
C TRP A 150 6.03 3.44 9.58
N ALA A 151 6.57 2.58 10.48
CA ALA A 151 5.74 1.82 11.40
C ALA A 151 4.93 2.74 12.33
N LYS A 152 5.58 3.78 12.86
CA LYS A 152 4.95 4.80 13.72
C LYS A 152 3.97 5.66 12.93
N GLU A 153 4.38 6.18 11.76
CA GLU A 153 3.51 6.95 10.87
C GLU A 153 2.21 6.20 10.54
N LEU A 154 2.32 4.91 10.20
CA LEU A 154 1.15 4.09 9.90
C LEU A 154 0.20 3.97 11.09
N LYS A 155 0.73 3.75 12.29
CA LYS A 155 -0.08 3.62 13.52
C LYS A 155 -0.75 4.94 13.92
N GLU A 156 -0.07 6.05 13.71
CA GLU A 156 -0.53 7.39 14.08
C GLU A 156 -1.53 7.96 13.07
N THR A 157 -1.27 7.77 11.76
CA THR A 157 -2.04 8.43 10.71
C THR A 157 -3.00 7.50 9.96
N GLY A 158 -2.81 6.20 10.05
CA GLY A 158 -3.53 5.22 9.23
C GLY A 158 -3.19 5.29 7.73
N TYR A 159 -2.09 5.96 7.37
CA TYR A 159 -1.70 6.15 5.98
C TYR A 159 -0.18 5.99 5.81
N LEU A 160 0.22 5.44 4.69
CA LEU A 160 1.59 5.47 4.18
C LEU A 160 1.59 5.79 2.69
N HIS A 161 2.58 6.53 2.26
CA HIS A 161 2.86 6.73 0.85
C HIS A 161 3.07 5.37 0.14
N ASN A 162 2.54 5.21 -1.09
CA ASN A 162 2.60 3.92 -1.79
C ASN A 162 4.02 3.35 -1.92
N HIS A 163 5.01 4.18 -2.21
CA HIS A 163 6.39 3.74 -2.33
C HIS A 163 6.95 3.26 -0.98
N SER A 164 6.60 3.94 0.11
CA SER A 164 7.00 3.55 1.47
C SER A 164 6.39 2.21 1.88
N ARG A 165 5.17 1.91 1.43
CA ARG A 165 4.55 0.58 1.62
C ARG A 165 5.39 -0.54 0.97
N MET A 166 5.93 -0.30 -0.22
CA MET A 166 6.77 -1.27 -0.94
C MET A 166 8.11 -1.49 -0.22
N TRP A 167 8.77 -0.41 0.21
CA TRP A 167 10.01 -0.51 0.99
C TRP A 167 9.78 -1.19 2.33
N PHE A 168 8.72 -0.81 3.04
CA PHE A 168 8.35 -1.43 4.32
C PHE A 168 8.17 -2.94 4.17
N ALA A 169 7.38 -3.38 3.19
CA ALA A 169 7.15 -4.80 2.94
C ALA A 169 8.44 -5.54 2.58
N SER A 170 9.30 -4.93 1.77
CA SER A 170 10.60 -5.51 1.41
C SER A 170 11.54 -5.63 2.60
N ILE A 171 11.61 -4.62 3.46
CA ILE A 171 12.44 -4.67 4.68
C ILE A 171 11.89 -5.71 5.65
N TRP A 172 10.58 -5.75 5.86
CA TRP A 172 9.91 -6.76 6.68
C TRP A 172 10.27 -8.18 6.26
N ILE A 173 10.17 -8.48 4.97
CA ILE A 173 10.37 -9.83 4.43
C ILE A 173 11.86 -10.19 4.35
N PHE A 174 12.68 -9.35 3.76
CA PHE A 174 14.04 -9.72 3.34
C PHE A 174 15.14 -9.24 4.29
N THR A 175 14.89 -8.20 5.09
CA THR A 175 15.88 -7.71 6.07
C THR A 175 15.55 -8.24 7.46
N LEU A 176 14.32 -8.13 7.92
CA LEU A 176 13.88 -8.61 9.23
C LEU A 176 13.55 -10.10 9.22
N ASN A 177 13.46 -10.73 8.05
CA ASN A 177 13.11 -12.15 7.85
C ASN A 177 11.79 -12.54 8.54
N LEU A 178 10.81 -11.65 8.53
CA LEU A 178 9.50 -11.90 9.12
C LEU A 178 8.51 -12.45 8.07
N PRO A 179 7.60 -13.34 8.46
CA PRO A 179 6.54 -13.82 7.58
C PRO A 179 5.74 -12.68 6.98
N TRP A 180 5.57 -12.68 5.65
CA TRP A 180 4.86 -11.61 4.93
C TRP A 180 3.39 -11.48 5.36
N GLN A 181 2.76 -12.58 5.77
CA GLN A 181 1.37 -12.60 6.22
C GLN A 181 1.15 -11.72 7.46
N LEU A 182 2.10 -11.74 8.40
CA LEU A 182 2.05 -10.90 9.61
C LEU A 182 2.18 -9.40 9.26
N GLY A 183 3.02 -9.06 8.29
CA GLY A 183 3.14 -7.68 7.82
C GLY A 183 1.92 -7.23 7.03
N ALA A 184 1.33 -8.12 6.23
CA ALA A 184 0.09 -7.84 5.53
C ALA A 184 -1.08 -7.62 6.50
N ASP A 185 -1.16 -8.39 7.59
CA ASP A 185 -2.15 -8.21 8.65
C ASP A 185 -1.94 -6.88 9.39
N PHE A 186 -0.68 -6.55 9.73
CA PHE A 186 -0.34 -5.25 10.33
C PHE A 186 -0.83 -4.08 9.46
N PHE A 187 -0.63 -4.14 8.15
CA PHE A 187 -1.14 -3.14 7.23
C PHE A 187 -2.67 -3.12 7.17
N LEU A 188 -3.31 -4.28 7.12
CA LEU A 188 -4.76 -4.37 7.01
C LEU A 188 -5.47 -3.80 8.25
N ARG A 189 -4.88 -3.95 9.43
CA ARG A 189 -5.40 -3.42 10.70
C ARG A 189 -5.22 -1.90 10.84
N HIS A 190 -4.14 -1.35 10.32
CA HIS A 190 -3.80 0.06 10.53
C HIS A 190 -4.14 0.98 9.36
N LEU A 191 -4.14 0.50 8.11
CA LEU A 191 -4.44 1.32 6.95
C LEU A 191 -5.93 1.69 6.86
N LEU A 192 -6.24 2.98 6.80
CA LEU A 192 -7.59 3.49 6.54
C LEU A 192 -8.14 3.05 5.18
N ASP A 193 -7.25 2.82 4.21
CA ASP A 193 -7.58 2.28 2.89
C ASP A 193 -7.38 0.77 2.78
N GLY A 194 -7.19 0.07 3.91
CA GLY A 194 -6.96 -1.36 3.96
C GLY A 194 -8.01 -2.15 3.17
N ASP A 195 -7.56 -2.79 2.10
CA ASP A 195 -8.39 -3.59 1.18
C ASP A 195 -7.80 -5.00 1.09
N PRO A 196 -8.57 -6.05 1.41
CA PRO A 196 -8.06 -7.42 1.42
C PRO A 196 -7.35 -7.83 0.13
N ALA A 197 -7.92 -7.47 -1.03
CA ALA A 197 -7.34 -7.85 -2.31
C ALA A 197 -6.04 -7.08 -2.60
N SER A 198 -6.11 -5.74 -2.60
CA SER A 198 -4.95 -4.90 -2.91
C SER A 198 -3.81 -5.14 -1.92
N ASN A 199 -4.11 -5.24 -0.63
CA ASN A 199 -3.10 -5.45 0.41
C ASN A 199 -2.41 -6.81 0.25
N THR A 200 -3.17 -7.91 0.26
CA THR A 200 -2.62 -9.26 0.18
C THR A 200 -1.81 -9.47 -1.09
N LEU A 201 -2.34 -9.03 -2.24
CA LEU A 201 -1.68 -9.24 -3.52
C LEU A 201 -0.45 -8.35 -3.69
N SER A 202 -0.44 -7.14 -3.12
CA SER A 202 0.75 -6.28 -3.11
C SER A 202 1.87 -6.86 -2.24
N TRP A 203 1.57 -7.40 -1.08
CA TRP A 203 2.54 -8.10 -0.24
C TRP A 203 3.09 -9.36 -0.93
N LYS A 204 2.21 -10.16 -1.56
CA LYS A 204 2.63 -11.30 -2.39
C LYS A 204 3.50 -10.87 -3.57
N TRP A 205 3.23 -9.71 -4.17
CA TRP A 205 4.04 -9.17 -5.25
C TRP A 205 5.45 -8.82 -4.79
N VAL A 206 5.60 -8.12 -3.66
CA VAL A 206 6.93 -7.83 -3.07
C VAL A 206 7.70 -9.11 -2.78
N ALA A 207 7.02 -10.14 -2.27
CA ALA A 207 7.58 -11.44 -1.91
C ALA A 207 7.97 -12.34 -3.11
N GLY A 208 7.63 -11.95 -4.34
CA GLY A 208 7.85 -12.79 -5.54
C GLY A 208 6.85 -13.92 -5.72
N LEU A 209 5.73 -13.88 -5.01
CA LEU A 209 4.66 -14.89 -5.04
C LEU A 209 3.56 -14.54 -6.04
N GLN A 210 3.29 -13.26 -6.30
CA GLN A 210 2.25 -12.82 -7.25
C GLN A 210 2.73 -12.90 -8.70
N THR A 211 3.96 -12.52 -8.95
CA THR A 211 4.67 -12.80 -10.20
C THR A 211 5.86 -13.67 -9.83
N GLN A 212 5.76 -14.96 -10.11
CA GLN A 212 6.74 -15.92 -9.63
C GLN A 212 8.16 -15.50 -9.99
N GLY A 213 9.03 -15.49 -9.00
CA GLY A 213 10.44 -15.16 -9.14
C GLY A 213 10.78 -13.68 -9.26
N LYS A 214 9.80 -12.76 -9.37
CA LYS A 214 10.02 -11.32 -9.43
C LYS A 214 9.74 -10.68 -8.07
N THR A 215 10.79 -10.39 -7.33
CA THR A 215 10.73 -9.72 -6.02
C THR A 215 11.00 -8.22 -6.14
N TYR A 216 10.61 -7.49 -5.11
CA TYR A 216 10.98 -6.07 -4.97
C TYR A 216 11.95 -5.91 -3.80
N LEU A 217 13.18 -5.47 -4.09
CA LEU A 217 14.20 -5.20 -3.07
C LEU A 217 14.27 -3.72 -2.73
N ALA A 218 14.09 -3.38 -1.46
CA ALA A 218 14.34 -2.04 -0.93
C ALA A 218 15.85 -1.74 -0.98
N ARG A 219 16.23 -0.63 -1.62
CA ARG A 219 17.62 -0.20 -1.77
C ARG A 219 17.83 1.16 -1.13
N LYS A 220 18.96 1.34 -0.46
CA LYS A 220 19.35 2.58 0.18
C LYS A 220 19.31 3.78 -0.75
N ASP A 221 19.91 3.66 -1.94
CA ASP A 221 19.95 4.72 -2.95
C ASP A 221 18.56 5.14 -3.43
N ASN A 222 17.67 4.17 -3.60
CA ASN A 222 16.29 4.41 -4.00
C ASN A 222 15.50 5.10 -2.89
N ILE A 223 15.61 4.63 -1.64
CA ILE A 223 14.98 5.25 -0.47
C ILE A 223 15.50 6.68 -0.30
N CYS A 224 16.81 6.88 -0.29
CA CYS A 224 17.44 8.18 -0.17
C CYS A 224 16.91 9.17 -1.22
N LYS A 225 16.92 8.78 -2.49
CA LYS A 225 16.42 9.59 -3.61
C LYS A 225 14.95 9.98 -3.45
N PHE A 226 14.08 9.01 -3.21
CA PHE A 226 12.63 9.24 -3.23
C PHE A 226 12.05 9.69 -1.89
N THR A 227 12.86 9.75 -0.84
CA THR A 227 12.53 10.45 0.40
C THR A 227 13.18 11.83 0.50
N ASN A 228 13.75 12.32 -0.59
CA ASN A 228 14.46 13.60 -0.63
C ASN A 228 15.55 13.69 0.45
N ASN A 229 16.35 12.63 0.59
CA ASN A 229 17.43 12.46 1.56
C ASN A 229 16.98 12.48 3.05
N ARG A 230 15.69 12.27 3.35
CA ARG A 230 15.24 12.11 4.74
C ARG A 230 15.83 10.87 5.40
N PHE A 231 15.99 9.78 4.61
CA PHE A 231 16.52 8.52 5.07
C PHE A 231 17.66 8.02 4.20
N ALA A 232 18.64 7.42 4.85
CA ALA A 232 19.76 6.76 4.19
C ALA A 232 20.11 5.45 4.94
N PRO A 233 19.19 4.48 5.00
CA PRO A 233 19.31 3.32 5.87
C PRO A 233 20.56 2.49 5.56
N ASN A 234 21.12 1.88 6.60
CA ASN A 234 22.20 0.89 6.52
C ASN A 234 21.65 -0.47 6.94
N GLY A 235 22.38 -1.54 6.61
CA GLY A 235 22.03 -2.89 7.06
C GLY A 235 20.84 -3.54 6.33
N LEU A 236 20.34 -2.95 5.24
CA LEU A 236 19.32 -3.58 4.42
C LEU A 236 19.88 -4.83 3.74
N SER A 237 19.01 -5.82 3.51
CA SER A 237 19.38 -7.00 2.72
C SER A 237 19.84 -6.60 1.31
N ASN A 238 20.90 -7.29 0.86
CA ASN A 238 21.43 -7.12 -0.50
C ASN A 238 20.77 -8.05 -1.52
N SER A 239 19.90 -8.96 -1.07
CA SER A 239 19.21 -9.93 -1.89
C SER A 239 17.76 -10.10 -1.46
N ALA A 240 16.92 -10.43 -2.41
CA ALA A 240 15.50 -10.72 -2.20
C ALA A 240 15.16 -12.01 -2.98
N PRO A 241 15.55 -13.18 -2.47
CA PRO A 241 15.13 -14.44 -3.08
C PRO A 241 13.61 -14.56 -3.01
N ALA A 242 12.99 -14.96 -4.13
CA ALA A 242 11.55 -15.17 -4.15
C ALA A 242 11.17 -16.25 -3.13
N LEU A 243 10.13 -15.98 -2.35
CA LEU A 243 9.61 -16.97 -1.41
C LEU A 243 9.01 -18.15 -2.19
N SER A 244 9.13 -19.34 -1.62
CA SER A 244 8.45 -20.53 -2.13
C SER A 244 6.95 -20.41 -1.83
N GLY A 245 6.12 -20.64 -2.83
CA GLY A 245 4.68 -20.58 -2.70
C GLY A 245 3.98 -21.55 -3.63
N ILE A 246 2.71 -21.80 -3.34
CA ILE A 246 1.86 -22.61 -4.20
C ILE A 246 1.61 -21.83 -5.51
N PRO A 247 1.69 -22.47 -6.68
CA PRO A 247 1.32 -21.83 -7.93
C PRO A 247 -0.08 -21.24 -7.88
N HIS A 248 -0.30 -20.11 -8.55
CA HIS A 248 -1.63 -19.53 -8.61
C HIS A 248 -2.65 -20.54 -9.11
N PRO A 249 -3.79 -20.69 -8.41
CA PRO A 249 -4.82 -21.59 -8.88
C PRO A 249 -5.32 -21.12 -10.26
N SER A 250 -5.67 -22.07 -11.10
CA SER A 250 -6.39 -21.79 -12.35
C SER A 250 -7.68 -21.04 -12.05
N LEU A 251 -8.19 -20.29 -13.02
CA LEU A 251 -9.53 -19.69 -12.93
C LEU A 251 -10.55 -20.78 -12.60
N SER A 252 -11.38 -20.55 -11.59
CA SER A 252 -12.45 -21.47 -11.28
C SER A 252 -13.45 -21.50 -12.47
N SER A 253 -13.94 -22.68 -12.82
CA SER A 253 -14.95 -22.84 -13.88
C SER A 253 -16.22 -22.02 -13.65
N PHE A 254 -16.51 -21.67 -12.39
CA PHE A 254 -17.62 -20.80 -12.00
C PHE A 254 -17.47 -19.36 -12.52
N CYS A 255 -16.26 -18.85 -12.66
CA CYS A 255 -15.98 -17.50 -13.16
C CYS A 255 -16.10 -17.39 -14.68
N LEU A 256 -15.88 -18.50 -15.40
CA LEU A 256 -16.01 -18.54 -16.86
C LEU A 256 -17.49 -18.49 -17.30
N LEU A 257 -18.41 -19.05 -16.50
CA LEU A 257 -19.84 -18.98 -16.75
C LEU A 257 -20.41 -17.55 -16.58
N TYR A 258 -19.89 -16.80 -15.62
CA TYR A 258 -20.35 -15.42 -15.38
C TYR A 258 -19.85 -14.40 -16.42
N THR A 259 -18.73 -14.68 -17.05
CA THR A 259 -18.19 -13.82 -18.13
C THR A 259 -18.81 -14.12 -19.50
N SER A 260 -19.36 -15.30 -19.72
CA SER A 260 -20.05 -15.63 -20.97
C SER A 260 -21.48 -15.04 -21.05
N ASP A 261 -22.16 -14.91 -19.90
CA ASP A 261 -23.54 -14.35 -19.84
C ASP A 261 -23.56 -12.80 -19.81
N ALA A 262 -22.42 -12.15 -19.64
CA ALA A 262 -22.32 -10.68 -19.65
C ALA A 262 -21.98 -10.11 -21.05
N ALA A 263 -21.89 -10.96 -22.06
CA ALA A 263 -21.52 -10.59 -23.44
C ALA A 263 -22.68 -10.67 -24.46
N ASP A 264 -23.92 -10.98 -23.99
CA ASP A 264 -25.12 -10.95 -24.82
C ASP A 264 -25.99 -9.70 -24.54
#